data_947be490815fbfd4f8499e03ecd0a927
#
_entry.id   947be490815fbfd4f8499e03ecd0a927
#
_cell.length_a   1.000
_cell.length_b   1.000
_cell.length_c   1.000
_cell.angle_alpha   90.00
_cell.angle_beta   90.00
_cell.angle_gamma   90.00
#
_symmetry.space_group_name_H-M   'P 1'
#
loop_
_entity.id
_entity.type
_entity.pdbx_description
1 polymer ?
#
loop_
_entity_poly.entity_id
_entity_poly.type
_entity_poly.pdbx_seq_one_letter_code
_entity_poly.pdbx_strand_id
1 'polypeptide(L)'
;MSFEFLHDTFPVVLDTCVLFPATLRDTLFLAAESGLYKAHWSDETLVELRRSLVREGVMDEEKAENLVEIIDGFFPEAAVRHWEDLAQVMKNDKKDRHVLAAAVMIRAEVIVTANLKHFPKSALRRYRIEARSPDEFLCSLLDLYPRPMAHVITRQAGEKDRPPMTVEDVLRRLTSGGAPTFAARVAEQLQASAQEMRESENTVTQPATAEFTLALRRRKPRRPQSPE
;
A
#
# COMPACT_ATOMS: atom_id res chain seq x y z
N MET A 1 16.50 -3.52 10.76
CA MET A 1 17.14 -2.46 9.96
C MET A 1 16.14 -1.36 9.79
N SER A 2 16.30 -0.25 10.50
CA SER A 2 15.43 0.92 10.36
C SER A 2 15.79 1.60 9.05
N PHE A 3 14.85 1.61 8.10
CA PHE A 3 14.97 2.43 6.91
C PHE A 3 14.64 3.87 7.32
N GLU A 4 15.66 4.64 7.65
CA GLU A 4 15.55 6.10 7.74
C GLU A 4 15.40 6.66 6.31
N PHE A 5 14.20 6.59 5.77
CA PHE A 5 13.82 7.41 4.63
C PHE A 5 13.39 8.77 5.16
N LEU A 6 14.34 9.66 5.37
CA LEU A 6 14.12 11.10 5.45
C LEU A 6 13.72 11.63 4.06
N HIS A 7 12.56 11.21 3.58
CA HIS A 7 11.88 11.89 2.48
C HIS A 7 10.75 12.71 3.09
N ASP A 8 10.64 13.97 2.72
CA ASP A 8 9.46 14.79 2.99
C ASP A 8 8.24 14.06 2.45
N THR A 9 7.59 13.27 3.32
CA THR A 9 6.42 12.50 2.96
C THR A 9 5.28 13.48 2.70
N PHE A 10 4.73 13.42 1.48
CA PHE A 10 3.68 14.33 1.03
C PHE A 10 2.33 14.00 1.68
N PRO A 11 1.54 15.02 2.05
CA PRO A 11 0.22 14.82 2.63
C PRO A 11 -0.81 14.41 1.56
N VAL A 12 -1.65 13.43 1.89
CA VAL A 12 -2.72 12.91 1.05
C VAL A 12 -4.00 12.84 1.86
N VAL A 13 -5.12 13.33 1.31
CA VAL A 13 -6.42 13.20 1.94
C VAL A 13 -7.15 11.96 1.41
N LEU A 14 -7.59 11.12 2.33
CA LEU A 14 -8.37 9.92 2.06
C LEU A 14 -9.87 10.23 2.27
N ASP A 15 -10.67 9.93 1.27
CA ASP A 15 -12.13 10.01 1.33
C ASP A 15 -12.73 8.76 2.00
N THR A 16 -13.89 8.88 2.63
CA THR A 16 -14.64 7.79 3.28
C THR A 16 -14.79 6.57 2.39
N CYS A 17 -15.05 6.77 1.10
CA CYS A 17 -15.29 5.67 0.16
C CYS A 17 -14.09 4.74 -0.07
N VAL A 18 -12.86 5.20 0.17
CA VAL A 18 -11.66 4.35 0.07
C VAL A 18 -11.29 3.72 1.41
N LEU A 19 -11.84 4.22 2.51
CA LEU A 19 -11.70 3.63 3.84
C LEU A 19 -12.76 2.57 4.13
N PHE A 20 -13.87 2.54 3.40
CA PHE A 20 -14.95 1.59 3.61
C PHE A 20 -14.56 0.13 3.29
N PRO A 21 -13.89 -0.19 2.14
CA PRO A 21 -13.42 -1.54 1.87
C PRO A 21 -12.23 -1.90 2.78
N ALA A 22 -12.41 -2.86 3.69
CA ALA A 22 -11.43 -3.19 4.72
C ALA A 22 -10.02 -3.47 4.16
N THR A 23 -9.90 -4.30 3.11
CA THR A 23 -8.59 -4.64 2.54
C THR A 23 -7.91 -3.43 1.91
N LEU A 24 -8.65 -2.56 1.23
CA LEU A 24 -8.11 -1.31 0.64
C LEU A 24 -7.66 -0.35 1.73
N ARG A 25 -8.49 -0.15 2.76
CA ARG A 25 -8.15 0.67 3.94
C ARG A 25 -6.85 0.20 4.59
N ASP A 26 -6.74 -1.11 4.86
CA ASP A 26 -5.57 -1.69 5.49
C ASP A 26 -4.32 -1.48 4.62
N THR A 27 -4.42 -1.67 3.29
CA THR A 27 -3.30 -1.41 2.35
C THR A 27 -2.87 0.06 2.39
N LEU A 28 -3.83 1.00 2.35
CA LEU A 28 -3.54 2.43 2.44
C LEU A 28 -2.86 2.79 3.76
N PHE A 29 -3.36 2.28 4.88
CA PHE A 29 -2.79 2.57 6.19
C PHE A 29 -1.40 1.95 6.38
N LEU A 30 -1.17 0.71 5.94
CA LEU A 30 0.16 0.08 5.98
C LEU A 30 1.18 0.82 5.10
N ALA A 31 0.76 1.35 3.96
CA ALA A 31 1.62 2.18 3.13
C ALA A 31 1.97 3.51 3.82
N ALA A 32 1.02 4.15 4.50
CA ALA A 32 1.26 5.36 5.28
C ALA A 32 2.15 5.09 6.50
N GLU A 33 1.88 4.01 7.26
CA GLU A 33 2.73 3.56 8.38
C GLU A 33 4.16 3.26 7.94
N SER A 34 4.33 2.73 6.73
CA SER A 34 5.64 2.51 6.11
C SER A 34 6.34 3.79 5.65
N GLY A 35 5.76 4.97 5.89
CA GLY A 35 6.33 6.27 5.55
C GLY A 35 6.31 6.60 4.06
N LEU A 36 5.46 5.96 3.26
CA LEU A 36 5.39 6.24 1.82
C LEU A 36 4.62 7.52 1.51
N TYR A 37 3.73 7.94 2.40
CA TYR A 37 2.99 9.21 2.38
C TYR A 37 2.42 9.50 3.77
N LYS A 38 1.91 10.73 3.99
CA LYS A 38 1.17 11.09 5.21
C LYS A 38 -0.32 11.03 4.93
N ALA A 39 -1.01 10.06 5.57
CA ALA A 39 -2.46 9.95 5.47
C ALA A 39 -3.15 11.02 6.31
N HIS A 40 -4.15 11.68 5.73
CA HIS A 40 -5.01 12.62 6.40
C HIS A 40 -6.48 12.43 5.98
N TRP A 41 -7.40 12.89 6.79
CA TRP A 41 -8.83 12.96 6.51
C TRP A 41 -9.48 14.09 7.32
N SER A 42 -10.67 14.52 6.93
CA SER A 42 -11.47 15.37 7.83
C SER A 42 -12.02 14.51 8.98
N ASP A 43 -12.23 15.07 10.15
CA ASP A 43 -12.85 14.36 11.27
C ASP A 43 -14.25 13.80 10.90
N GLU A 44 -15.02 14.46 10.04
CA GLU A 44 -16.29 13.94 9.51
C GLU A 44 -16.10 12.63 8.72
N THR A 45 -14.96 12.40 8.08
CA THR A 45 -14.68 11.17 7.30
C THR A 45 -14.80 9.90 8.16
N LEU A 46 -14.30 9.90 9.39
CA LEU A 46 -14.44 8.76 10.30
C LEU A 46 -15.86 8.60 10.83
N VAL A 47 -16.58 9.69 11.05
CA VAL A 47 -18.01 9.68 11.41
C VAL A 47 -18.84 9.07 10.28
N GLU A 48 -18.58 9.44 9.03
CA GLU A 48 -19.23 8.86 7.86
C GLU A 48 -18.87 7.38 7.67
N LEU A 49 -17.60 7.00 7.90
CA LEU A 49 -17.16 5.62 7.84
C LEU A 49 -17.95 4.76 8.82
N ARG A 50 -18.03 5.15 10.10
CA ARG A 50 -18.80 4.45 11.11
C ARG A 50 -20.27 4.29 10.68
N ARG A 51 -20.93 5.41 10.33
CA ARG A 51 -22.33 5.39 9.87
C ARG A 51 -22.54 4.47 8.67
N SER A 52 -21.60 4.45 7.73
CA SER A 52 -21.71 3.63 6.54
C SER A 52 -21.52 2.14 6.84
N LEU A 53 -20.58 1.77 7.70
CA LEU A 53 -20.33 0.39 8.10
C LEU A 53 -21.57 -0.22 8.81
N VAL A 54 -22.23 0.57 9.66
CA VAL A 54 -23.46 0.14 10.34
C VAL A 54 -24.65 0.06 9.39
N ARG A 55 -24.86 1.09 8.58
CA ARG A 55 -25.97 1.16 7.62
C ARG A 55 -25.95 0.02 6.61
N GLU A 56 -24.77 -0.34 6.12
CA GLU A 56 -24.59 -1.43 5.13
C GLU A 56 -24.52 -2.82 5.80
N GLY A 57 -24.69 -2.89 7.13
CA GLY A 57 -24.69 -4.16 7.88
C GLY A 57 -23.33 -4.87 7.92
N VAL A 58 -22.23 -4.14 7.67
CA VAL A 58 -20.87 -4.69 7.71
C VAL A 58 -20.40 -4.94 9.14
N MET A 59 -20.80 -4.04 10.07
CA MET A 59 -20.48 -4.08 11.49
C MET A 59 -21.68 -3.60 12.30
N ASP A 60 -21.77 -4.06 13.57
CA ASP A 60 -22.61 -3.43 14.56
C ASP A 60 -22.00 -2.10 15.03
N GLU A 61 -22.80 -1.29 15.75
CA GLU A 61 -22.40 0.05 16.22
C GLU A 61 -21.13 0.00 17.07
N GLU A 62 -21.05 -0.94 18.02
CA GLU A 62 -19.93 -1.08 18.96
C GLU A 62 -18.60 -1.38 18.20
N LYS A 63 -18.65 -2.31 17.25
CA LYS A 63 -17.47 -2.63 16.43
C LYS A 63 -17.06 -1.49 15.50
N ALA A 64 -18.03 -0.78 14.94
CA ALA A 64 -17.75 0.36 14.06
C ALA A 64 -17.15 1.53 14.86
N GLU A 65 -17.63 1.79 16.08
CA GLU A 65 -17.05 2.78 16.99
C GLU A 65 -15.62 2.41 17.37
N ASN A 66 -15.40 1.19 17.86
CA ASN A 66 -14.06 0.70 18.21
C ASN A 66 -13.06 0.78 17.02
N LEU A 67 -13.54 0.51 15.79
CA LEU A 67 -12.69 0.64 14.60
C LEU A 67 -12.23 2.08 14.38
N VAL A 68 -13.12 3.06 14.47
CA VAL A 68 -12.73 4.46 14.25
C VAL A 68 -11.87 5.00 15.38
N GLU A 69 -12.08 4.56 16.64
CA GLU A 69 -11.20 4.87 17.77
C GLU A 69 -9.78 4.31 17.56
N ILE A 70 -9.66 3.08 17.06
CA ILE A 70 -8.37 2.47 16.73
C ILE A 70 -7.68 3.27 15.61
N ILE A 71 -8.40 3.66 14.56
CA ILE A 71 -7.84 4.44 13.45
C ILE A 71 -7.34 5.80 13.96
N ASP A 72 -8.16 6.52 14.73
CA ASP A 72 -7.80 7.83 15.28
C ASP A 72 -6.60 7.74 16.24
N GLY A 73 -6.56 6.69 17.06
CA GLY A 73 -5.44 6.43 17.99
C GLY A 73 -4.13 6.06 17.28
N PHE A 74 -4.21 5.39 16.13
CA PHE A 74 -3.03 5.01 15.35
C PHE A 74 -2.45 6.18 14.53
N PHE A 75 -3.32 7.10 14.09
CA PHE A 75 -2.96 8.26 13.27
C PHE A 75 -3.42 9.57 13.92
N PRO A 76 -2.90 9.93 15.10
CA PRO A 76 -3.43 11.07 15.89
C PRO A 76 -3.29 12.43 15.19
N GLU A 77 -2.38 12.55 14.22
CA GLU A 77 -2.16 13.78 13.45
C GLU A 77 -2.91 13.80 12.12
N ALA A 78 -3.65 12.72 11.78
CA ALA A 78 -4.29 12.60 10.47
C ALA A 78 -5.61 13.38 10.38
N ALA A 79 -6.34 13.51 11.49
CA ALA A 79 -7.64 14.17 11.51
C ALA A 79 -7.50 15.71 11.36
N VAL A 80 -8.01 16.23 10.24
CA VAL A 80 -8.08 17.66 9.96
C VAL A 80 -9.41 18.19 10.52
N ARG A 81 -9.34 19.16 11.40
CA ARG A 81 -10.49 19.79 12.09
C ARG A 81 -10.63 21.26 11.69
N HIS A 82 -11.78 21.87 12.01
CA HIS A 82 -12.07 23.28 11.72
C HIS A 82 -12.07 23.64 10.23
N TRP A 83 -12.53 22.72 9.39
CA TRP A 83 -12.65 22.87 7.94
C TRP A 83 -13.98 23.51 7.50
N GLU A 84 -14.94 23.70 8.40
CA GLU A 84 -16.35 24.04 8.12
C GLU A 84 -16.49 25.34 7.36
N ASP A 85 -15.81 26.40 7.80
CA ASP A 85 -15.85 27.70 7.14
C ASP A 85 -15.29 27.62 5.72
N LEU A 86 -14.21 26.85 5.54
CA LEU A 86 -13.60 26.66 4.24
C LEU A 86 -14.51 25.82 3.32
N ALA A 87 -15.20 24.84 3.86
CA ALA A 87 -16.13 23.99 3.09
C ALA A 87 -17.28 24.81 2.46
N GLN A 88 -17.70 25.92 3.07
CA GLN A 88 -18.77 26.77 2.54
C GLN A 88 -18.43 27.39 1.17
N VAL A 89 -17.14 27.65 0.91
CA VAL A 89 -16.66 28.22 -0.35
C VAL A 89 -16.17 27.19 -1.35
N MET A 90 -16.15 25.91 -1.00
CA MET A 90 -15.79 24.82 -1.91
C MET A 90 -16.84 24.62 -2.99
N LYS A 91 -16.38 24.30 -4.22
CA LYS A 91 -17.26 24.19 -5.41
C LYS A 91 -17.38 22.76 -5.94
N ASN A 92 -16.93 21.77 -5.19
CA ASN A 92 -17.14 20.36 -5.46
C ASN A 92 -18.51 19.88 -4.93
N ASP A 93 -18.83 18.59 -5.02
CA ASP A 93 -20.08 18.04 -4.49
C ASP A 93 -20.26 18.44 -3.02
N LYS A 94 -21.50 18.81 -2.66
CA LYS A 94 -21.80 19.38 -1.34
C LYS A 94 -21.45 18.44 -0.19
N LYS A 95 -21.64 17.13 -0.41
CA LYS A 95 -21.35 16.11 0.62
C LYS A 95 -19.84 15.96 0.88
N ASP A 96 -19.03 16.16 -0.16
CA ASP A 96 -17.58 15.92 -0.08
C ASP A 96 -16.78 17.23 0.06
N ARG A 97 -17.43 18.33 0.42
CA ARG A 97 -16.75 19.64 0.63
C ARG A 97 -15.79 19.60 1.78
N HIS A 98 -16.09 18.84 2.84
CA HIS A 98 -15.18 18.64 3.98
C HIS A 98 -13.86 18.00 3.54
N VAL A 99 -13.88 17.04 2.60
CA VAL A 99 -12.68 16.39 2.07
C VAL A 99 -11.79 17.38 1.32
N LEU A 100 -12.38 18.21 0.43
CA LEU A 100 -11.63 19.23 -0.28
C LEU A 100 -11.13 20.34 0.65
N ALA A 101 -11.94 20.76 1.60
CA ALA A 101 -11.54 21.75 2.60
C ALA A 101 -10.35 21.26 3.44
N ALA A 102 -10.41 20.01 3.92
CA ALA A 102 -9.29 19.40 4.63
C ALA A 102 -8.01 19.37 3.76
N ALA A 103 -8.12 19.00 2.49
CA ALA A 103 -6.96 18.96 1.58
C ALA A 103 -6.35 20.36 1.39
N VAL A 104 -7.16 21.40 1.27
CA VAL A 104 -6.68 22.77 1.15
C VAL A 104 -5.97 23.23 2.43
N MET A 105 -6.52 22.92 3.60
CA MET A 105 -5.96 23.32 4.89
C MET A 105 -4.55 22.78 5.13
N ILE A 106 -4.33 21.52 4.79
CA ILE A 106 -3.03 20.86 5.00
C ILE A 106 -2.11 20.97 3.77
N ARG A 107 -2.56 21.67 2.73
CA ARG A 107 -1.84 21.82 1.45
C ARG A 107 -1.54 20.46 0.79
N ALA A 108 -2.47 19.53 0.90
CA ALA A 108 -2.35 18.25 0.19
C ALA A 108 -2.47 18.48 -1.32
N GLU A 109 -1.66 17.74 -2.08
CA GLU A 109 -1.72 17.77 -3.54
C GLU A 109 -2.65 16.69 -4.11
N VAL A 110 -2.97 15.66 -3.31
CA VAL A 110 -3.76 14.51 -3.72
C VAL A 110 -4.92 14.25 -2.78
N ILE A 111 -6.10 14.03 -3.35
CA ILE A 111 -7.25 13.43 -2.69
C ILE A 111 -7.45 12.03 -3.30
N VAL A 112 -7.49 10.99 -2.48
CA VAL A 112 -7.79 9.62 -2.94
C VAL A 112 -9.26 9.33 -2.73
N THR A 113 -9.98 9.08 -3.81
CA THR A 113 -11.42 8.86 -3.80
C THR A 113 -11.86 7.92 -4.94
N ALA A 114 -12.87 7.08 -4.69
CA ALA A 114 -13.56 6.33 -5.74
C ALA A 114 -14.60 7.19 -6.49
N ASN A 115 -14.98 8.36 -5.93
CA ASN A 115 -16.03 9.23 -6.45
C ASN A 115 -15.45 10.43 -7.23
N LEU A 116 -14.58 10.20 -8.21
CA LEU A 116 -13.92 11.27 -8.99
C LEU A 116 -14.86 12.32 -9.54
N LYS A 117 -16.11 11.95 -9.90
CA LYS A 117 -17.15 12.88 -10.37
C LYS A 117 -17.51 13.97 -9.36
N HIS A 118 -17.32 13.72 -8.06
CA HIS A 118 -17.60 14.68 -6.99
C HIS A 118 -16.47 15.71 -6.81
N PHE A 119 -15.33 15.47 -7.47
CA PHE A 119 -14.14 16.32 -7.42
C PHE A 119 -13.76 16.80 -8.83
N PRO A 120 -14.61 17.59 -9.50
CA PRO A 120 -14.32 18.03 -10.87
C PRO A 120 -13.07 18.90 -10.91
N LYS A 121 -12.27 18.77 -11.96
CA LYS A 121 -11.01 19.52 -12.14
C LYS A 121 -11.18 21.04 -11.99
N SER A 122 -12.35 21.58 -12.37
CA SER A 122 -12.69 23.00 -12.20
C SER A 122 -12.74 23.46 -10.74
N ALA A 123 -13.10 22.55 -9.81
CA ALA A 123 -13.12 22.85 -8.38
C ALA A 123 -11.71 22.72 -7.73
N LEU A 124 -10.88 21.83 -8.26
CA LEU A 124 -9.58 21.47 -7.67
C LEU A 124 -8.43 22.35 -8.17
N ARG A 125 -8.45 22.74 -9.46
CA ARG A 125 -7.33 23.38 -10.17
C ARG A 125 -6.77 24.62 -9.45
N ARG A 126 -7.66 25.45 -8.85
CA ARG A 126 -7.25 26.67 -8.14
C ARG A 126 -6.40 26.39 -6.90
N TYR A 127 -6.53 25.20 -6.32
CA TYR A 127 -5.79 24.75 -5.15
C TYR A 127 -4.59 23.88 -5.49
N ARG A 128 -4.40 23.54 -6.77
CA ARG A 128 -3.36 22.61 -7.26
C ARG A 128 -3.52 21.19 -6.67
N ILE A 129 -4.76 20.78 -6.44
CA ILE A 129 -5.11 19.47 -5.92
C ILE A 129 -5.55 18.59 -7.09
N GLU A 130 -5.17 17.31 -7.05
CA GLU A 130 -5.61 16.28 -7.97
C GLU A 130 -6.42 15.22 -7.20
N ALA A 131 -7.59 14.83 -7.74
CA ALA A 131 -8.32 13.67 -7.26
C ALA A 131 -7.89 12.44 -8.05
N ARG A 132 -7.47 11.38 -7.36
CA ARG A 132 -7.05 10.10 -7.92
C ARG A 132 -7.91 8.97 -7.39
N SER A 133 -8.18 7.99 -8.24
CA SER A 133 -8.74 6.72 -7.79
C SER A 133 -7.74 5.99 -6.89
N PRO A 134 -8.19 5.07 -6.01
CA PRO A 134 -7.28 4.27 -5.20
C PRO A 134 -6.32 3.44 -6.07
N ASP A 135 -6.77 2.94 -7.22
CA ASP A 135 -5.95 2.18 -8.16
C ASP A 135 -4.80 3.03 -8.72
N GLU A 136 -5.11 4.24 -9.24
CA GLU A 136 -4.11 5.18 -9.74
C GLU A 136 -3.11 5.61 -8.66
N PHE A 137 -3.60 5.88 -7.45
CA PHE A 137 -2.76 6.27 -6.33
C PHE A 137 -1.80 5.15 -5.91
N LEU A 138 -2.32 3.94 -5.70
CA LEU A 138 -1.51 2.79 -5.32
C LEU A 138 -0.52 2.39 -6.43
N CYS A 139 -0.90 2.50 -7.71
CA CYS A 139 0.03 2.32 -8.82
C CYS A 139 1.15 3.36 -8.79
N SER A 140 0.86 4.61 -8.48
CA SER A 140 1.89 5.66 -8.34
C SER A 140 2.86 5.36 -7.19
N LEU A 141 2.37 4.87 -6.05
CA LEU A 141 3.22 4.42 -4.95
C LEU A 141 4.08 3.22 -5.35
N LEU A 142 3.53 2.27 -6.12
CA LEU A 142 4.26 1.11 -6.61
C LEU A 142 5.38 1.52 -7.58
N ASP A 143 5.14 2.52 -8.44
CA ASP A 143 6.15 3.08 -9.33
C ASP A 143 7.32 3.73 -8.59
N LEU A 144 7.01 4.48 -7.53
CA LEU A 144 8.01 5.18 -6.72
C LEU A 144 8.73 4.23 -5.74
N TYR A 145 8.00 3.27 -5.19
CA TYR A 145 8.45 2.42 -4.08
C TYR A 145 8.13 0.95 -4.31
N PRO A 146 8.66 0.30 -5.38
CA PRO A 146 8.23 -1.05 -5.76
C PRO A 146 8.45 -2.10 -4.66
N ARG A 147 9.63 -2.13 -4.02
CA ARG A 147 9.92 -3.08 -2.93
C ARG A 147 9.11 -2.81 -1.64
N PRO A 148 9.03 -1.56 -1.13
CA PRO A 148 8.17 -1.24 0.00
C PRO A 148 6.70 -1.61 -0.22
N MET A 149 6.13 -1.33 -1.40
CA MET A 149 4.74 -1.68 -1.70
C MET A 149 4.50 -3.19 -1.78
N ALA A 150 5.44 -3.96 -2.35
CA ALA A 150 5.38 -5.42 -2.30
C ALA A 150 5.43 -5.95 -0.85
N HIS A 151 6.27 -5.33 0.00
CA HIS A 151 6.33 -5.66 1.43
C HIS A 151 5.04 -5.31 2.17
N VAL A 152 4.40 -4.19 1.86
CA VAL A 152 3.07 -3.84 2.42
C VAL A 152 2.06 -4.96 2.18
N ILE A 153 1.99 -5.50 0.96
CA ILE A 153 1.04 -6.57 0.63
C ILE A 153 1.38 -7.90 1.32
N THR A 154 2.66 -8.27 1.39
CA THR A 154 3.08 -9.50 2.10
C THR A 154 2.85 -9.37 3.61
N ARG A 155 3.14 -8.22 4.20
CA ARG A 155 2.87 -7.92 5.61
C ARG A 155 1.38 -7.97 5.90
N GLN A 156 0.53 -7.35 5.07
CA GLN A 156 -0.92 -7.37 5.21
C GLN A 156 -1.50 -8.79 5.22
N ALA A 157 -0.98 -9.67 4.37
CA ALA A 157 -1.38 -11.08 4.37
C ALA A 157 -0.94 -11.78 5.67
N GLY A 158 0.30 -11.58 6.10
CA GLY A 158 0.88 -12.23 7.27
C GLY A 158 0.30 -11.78 8.62
N GLU A 159 -0.26 -10.56 8.71
CA GLU A 159 -0.90 -10.04 9.93
C GLU A 159 -2.37 -10.48 10.09
N LYS A 160 -2.95 -11.19 9.12
CA LYS A 160 -4.33 -11.69 9.19
C LYS A 160 -4.38 -13.13 9.69
N ASP A 161 -4.65 -13.29 10.98
CA ASP A 161 -4.74 -14.60 11.64
C ASP A 161 -6.14 -15.22 11.62
N ARG A 162 -7.20 -14.38 11.56
CA ARG A 162 -8.61 -14.85 11.68
C ARG A 162 -9.58 -14.10 10.77
N PRO A 163 -9.92 -14.67 9.61
CA PRO A 163 -9.30 -15.85 9.00
C PRO A 163 -7.91 -15.54 8.43
N PRO A 164 -7.00 -16.53 8.34
CA PRO A 164 -5.73 -16.36 7.66
C PRO A 164 -5.96 -15.93 6.20
N MET A 165 -5.11 -15.06 5.69
CA MET A 165 -5.16 -14.59 4.31
C MET A 165 -3.83 -14.85 3.61
N THR A 166 -3.90 -15.31 2.36
CA THR A 166 -2.73 -15.36 1.48
C THR A 166 -2.54 -14.02 0.75
N VAL A 167 -1.39 -13.83 0.14
CA VAL A 167 -1.14 -12.67 -0.73
C VAL A 167 -2.18 -12.63 -1.88
N GLU A 168 -2.51 -13.78 -2.45
CA GLU A 168 -3.52 -13.90 -3.50
C GLU A 168 -4.92 -13.49 -3.03
N ASP A 169 -5.26 -13.78 -1.77
CA ASP A 169 -6.52 -13.33 -1.17
C ASP A 169 -6.57 -11.81 -1.03
N VAL A 170 -5.47 -11.20 -0.58
CA VAL A 170 -5.35 -9.73 -0.49
C VAL A 170 -5.50 -9.11 -1.89
N LEU A 171 -4.76 -9.60 -2.88
CA LEU A 171 -4.80 -9.07 -4.25
C LEU A 171 -6.19 -9.24 -4.89
N ARG A 172 -6.86 -10.36 -4.69
CA ARG A 172 -8.25 -10.58 -5.16
C ARG A 172 -9.22 -9.58 -4.53
N ARG A 173 -9.10 -9.33 -3.22
CA ARG A 173 -9.93 -8.36 -2.52
C ARG A 173 -9.63 -6.93 -2.95
N LEU A 174 -8.38 -6.58 -3.23
CA LEU A 174 -8.01 -5.29 -3.80
C LEU A 174 -8.60 -5.10 -5.20
N THR A 175 -8.57 -6.13 -6.03
CA THR A 175 -9.22 -6.10 -7.36
C THR A 175 -10.71 -5.75 -7.24
N SER A 176 -11.45 -6.42 -6.36
CA SER A 176 -12.88 -6.13 -6.12
C SER A 176 -13.11 -4.84 -5.35
N GLY A 177 -12.15 -4.39 -4.55
CA GLY A 177 -12.19 -3.18 -3.73
C GLY A 177 -11.80 -1.89 -4.45
N GLY A 178 -11.53 -1.94 -5.76
CA GLY A 178 -11.28 -0.75 -6.58
C GLY A 178 -9.80 -0.46 -6.89
N ALA A 179 -8.91 -1.46 -6.76
CA ALA A 179 -7.50 -1.35 -7.13
C ALA A 179 -7.03 -2.54 -8.02
N PRO A 180 -7.69 -2.80 -9.17
CA PRO A 180 -7.40 -3.97 -10.00
C PRO A 180 -6.05 -3.91 -10.72
N THR A 181 -5.65 -2.74 -11.24
CA THR A 181 -4.38 -2.57 -11.95
C THR A 181 -3.20 -2.69 -10.97
N PHE A 182 -3.32 -2.08 -9.80
CA PHE A 182 -2.33 -2.22 -8.74
C PHE A 182 -2.15 -3.68 -8.33
N ALA A 183 -3.26 -4.40 -8.07
CA ALA A 183 -3.22 -5.81 -7.68
C ALA A 183 -2.54 -6.69 -8.74
N ALA A 184 -2.83 -6.49 -10.01
CA ALA A 184 -2.19 -7.22 -11.12
C ALA A 184 -0.68 -6.94 -11.17
N ARG A 185 -0.26 -5.69 -11.08
CA ARG A 185 1.15 -5.27 -11.13
C ARG A 185 1.96 -5.79 -9.94
N VAL A 186 1.38 -5.81 -8.74
CA VAL A 186 2.03 -6.42 -7.56
C VAL A 186 2.19 -7.92 -7.74
N ALA A 187 1.18 -8.62 -8.28
CA ALA A 187 1.27 -10.05 -8.56
C ALA A 187 2.42 -10.37 -9.53
N GLU A 188 2.53 -9.61 -10.62
CA GLU A 188 3.63 -9.75 -11.60
C GLU A 188 5.00 -9.52 -10.95
N GLN A 189 5.14 -8.46 -10.14
CA GLN A 189 6.38 -8.15 -9.45
C GLN A 189 6.81 -9.25 -8.47
N LEU A 190 5.88 -9.80 -7.68
CA LEU A 190 6.17 -10.86 -6.73
C LEU A 190 6.55 -12.17 -7.44
N GLN A 191 5.93 -12.48 -8.59
CA GLN A 191 6.27 -13.63 -9.40
C GLN A 191 7.67 -13.49 -10.00
N ALA A 192 8.03 -12.33 -10.55
CA ALA A 192 9.35 -12.04 -11.08
C ALA A 192 10.43 -12.19 -10.00
N SER A 193 10.21 -11.60 -8.81
CA SER A 193 11.14 -11.72 -7.69
C SER A 193 11.32 -13.17 -7.20
N ALA A 194 10.26 -13.97 -7.18
CA ALA A 194 10.34 -15.38 -6.80
C ALA A 194 11.09 -16.21 -7.86
N GLN A 195 10.98 -15.87 -9.13
CA GLN A 195 11.71 -16.53 -10.20
C GLN A 195 13.21 -16.19 -10.15
N GLU A 196 13.57 -14.92 -9.97
CA GLU A 196 14.97 -14.48 -9.80
C GLU A 196 15.66 -15.19 -8.62
N MET A 197 14.95 -15.37 -7.51
CA MET A 197 15.49 -16.10 -6.35
C MET A 197 15.75 -17.56 -6.68
N ARG A 198 14.85 -18.26 -7.37
CA ARG A 198 15.02 -19.67 -7.78
C ARG A 198 16.17 -19.84 -8.77
N GLU A 199 16.33 -18.92 -9.70
CA GLU A 199 17.43 -18.96 -10.68
C GLU A 199 18.78 -18.73 -10.00
N SER A 200 18.86 -17.81 -9.03
CA SER A 200 20.07 -17.58 -8.24
C SER A 200 20.44 -18.77 -7.35
N GLU A 201 19.46 -19.44 -6.72
CA GLU A 201 19.67 -20.67 -5.94
C GLU A 201 20.19 -21.81 -6.82
N ASN A 202 19.61 -21.99 -8.00
CA ASN A 202 20.06 -23.01 -8.98
C ASN A 202 21.46 -22.74 -9.51
N THR A 203 21.86 -21.50 -9.65
CA THR A 203 23.22 -21.11 -10.09
C THR A 203 24.25 -21.38 -9.01
N VAL A 204 23.92 -21.21 -7.74
CA VAL A 204 24.78 -21.53 -6.60
C VAL A 204 24.90 -23.05 -6.37
N THR A 205 23.88 -23.81 -6.75
CA THR A 205 23.81 -25.27 -6.55
C THR A 205 24.44 -26.08 -7.69
N GLN A 206 24.93 -25.44 -8.78
CA GLN A 206 25.78 -26.16 -9.74
C GLN A 206 27.12 -26.45 -9.08
N PRO A 207 27.43 -27.70 -8.69
CA PRO A 207 28.64 -27.97 -7.97
C PRO A 207 29.84 -27.82 -8.91
N ALA A 208 30.84 -27.11 -8.46
CA ALA A 208 32.22 -27.16 -8.99
C ALA A 208 32.86 -28.57 -8.96
N THR A 209 32.03 -29.59 -8.70
CA THR A 209 32.43 -31.00 -8.57
C THR A 209 32.76 -31.68 -9.89
N ALA A 210 32.25 -31.21 -11.03
CA ALA A 210 32.57 -31.83 -12.32
C ALA A 210 34.01 -31.55 -12.75
N GLU A 211 34.49 -30.33 -12.60
CA GLU A 211 35.88 -29.96 -12.98
C GLU A 211 36.90 -30.49 -11.99
N PHE A 212 36.59 -30.47 -10.69
CA PHE A 212 37.47 -30.99 -9.66
C PHE A 212 37.67 -32.52 -9.77
N THR A 213 36.63 -33.26 -10.11
CA THR A 213 36.70 -34.72 -10.33
C THR A 213 37.46 -35.05 -11.60
N LEU A 214 37.37 -34.23 -12.66
CA LEU A 214 38.14 -34.40 -13.90
C LEU A 214 39.63 -34.11 -13.70
N ALA A 215 39.98 -33.13 -12.86
CA ALA A 215 41.35 -32.78 -12.52
C ALA A 215 42.06 -33.88 -11.69
N LEU A 216 41.35 -34.52 -10.78
CA LEU A 216 41.86 -35.64 -9.99
C LEU A 216 42.12 -36.91 -10.82
N ARG A 217 41.33 -37.18 -11.85
CA ARG A 217 41.53 -38.34 -12.75
C ARG A 217 42.70 -38.15 -13.72
N ARG A 218 43.24 -36.95 -13.93
CA ARG A 218 44.40 -36.66 -14.80
C ARG A 218 45.75 -36.78 -14.11
N ARG A 219 45.83 -36.97 -12.80
CA ARG A 219 47.07 -37.23 -12.10
C ARG A 219 47.39 -38.72 -12.14
N LYS A 220 48.11 -39.17 -13.20
CA LYS A 220 48.75 -40.49 -13.21
C LYS A 220 49.76 -40.58 -12.06
N PRO A 221 49.80 -41.70 -11.31
CA PRO A 221 50.83 -41.92 -10.28
C PRO A 221 52.22 -42.02 -10.94
N ARG A 222 53.19 -41.22 -10.45
CA ARG A 222 54.62 -41.37 -10.78
C ARG A 222 55.07 -42.70 -10.22
N ARG A 223 55.63 -43.59 -11.10
CA ARG A 223 56.33 -44.78 -10.66
C ARG A 223 57.55 -44.43 -9.79
N PRO A 224 57.81 -45.15 -8.69
CA PRO A 224 59.08 -44.97 -7.92
C PRO A 224 60.25 -45.48 -8.75
N GLN A 225 61.31 -44.64 -8.85
CA GLN A 225 62.61 -45.08 -9.39
C GLN A 225 63.29 -45.85 -8.26
N SER A 226 63.79 -47.04 -8.61
CA SER A 226 64.61 -47.91 -7.76
C SER A 226 66.06 -47.34 -7.66
N PRO A 227 66.75 -47.38 -6.51
CA PRO A 227 68.14 -46.98 -6.40
C PRO A 227 69.00 -48.15 -6.83
N GLU A 228 70.02 -47.88 -7.61
CA GLU A 228 71.35 -48.64 -7.63
C GLU A 228 72.29 -48.08 -6.66
#